data_3075f980e5105981154ba91505ef4e38
#
_entry.id   3075f980e5105981154ba91505ef4e38
#
_cell.length_a   1.000
_cell.length_b   1.000
_cell.length_c   1.000
_cell.angle_alpha   90.00
_cell.angle_beta   90.00
_cell.angle_gamma   90.00
#
_symmetry.space_group_name_H-M   'P 1'
#
loop_
_entity.id
_entity.type
_entity.pdbx_description
1 polymer ?
#
loop_
_entity_poly.entity_id
_entity_poly.type
_entity_poly.pdbx_seq_one_letter_code
_entity_poly.pdbx_strand_id
1 'polypeptide(L)'
;SSAASDVYKRQRVSDDGRIGAAVDMLAVTPIHTMDYTFWQAVPAGTKRIGEEIGSYWKQLKLVFRPQTEAYKSLGGPLSIGSIFPDEWNWPAFWEITALLSIILAVMNILPIPALDGGHVLFLLVEVITGRKPGDKFMTYAQIAGMLLLFTLIIYATGNDIYRLFIK
;
A
#
# COMPACT_ATOMS: atom_id res chain seq x y z
N SER A 1 -7.26 -42.52 -35.33
CA SER A 1 -8.26 -42.64 -34.29
C SER A 1 -7.59 -42.42 -32.94
N SER A 2 -7.54 -41.18 -32.49
CA SER A 2 -6.96 -40.83 -31.22
C SER A 2 -8.10 -40.85 -30.19
N ALA A 3 -8.12 -41.89 -29.38
CA ALA A 3 -8.96 -41.92 -28.17
C ALA A 3 -8.36 -40.96 -27.17
N ALA A 4 -8.93 -39.79 -27.04
CA ALA A 4 -8.71 -38.93 -25.92
C ALA A 4 -9.28 -39.63 -24.70
N SER A 5 -8.45 -40.18 -23.84
CA SER A 5 -8.86 -40.70 -22.55
C SER A 5 -9.16 -39.49 -21.66
N ASP A 6 -10.41 -39.16 -21.53
CA ASP A 6 -10.92 -38.26 -20.50
C ASP A 6 -10.63 -38.88 -19.12
N VAL A 7 -9.49 -38.53 -18.58
CA VAL A 7 -9.18 -38.87 -17.19
C VAL A 7 -9.96 -37.92 -16.28
N TYR A 8 -11.19 -38.31 -15.97
CA TYR A 8 -11.94 -37.67 -14.89
C TYR A 8 -11.22 -37.94 -13.57
N LYS A 9 -10.39 -37.00 -13.12
CA LYS A 9 -9.91 -37.01 -11.75
C LYS A 9 -11.08 -36.69 -10.84
N ARG A 10 -11.61 -37.70 -10.16
CA ARG A 10 -12.56 -37.50 -9.07
C ARG A 10 -11.80 -36.81 -7.93
N GLN A 11 -11.93 -35.50 -7.81
CA GLN A 11 -11.45 -34.74 -6.66
C GLN A 11 -12.51 -34.81 -5.56
N ARG A 12 -12.07 -35.16 -4.34
CA ARG A 12 -12.92 -35.02 -3.16
C ARG A 12 -13.02 -33.53 -2.83
N VAL A 13 -14.22 -33.02 -2.77
CA VAL A 13 -14.50 -31.70 -2.22
C VAL A 13 -14.26 -31.79 -0.72
N SER A 14 -13.44 -30.90 -0.15
CA SER A 14 -13.26 -30.85 1.30
C SER A 14 -14.58 -30.44 1.96
N ASP A 15 -14.75 -30.77 3.25
CA ASP A 15 -15.97 -30.48 4.01
C ASP A 15 -16.30 -28.96 4.04
N ASP A 16 -15.31 -28.10 3.77
CA ASP A 16 -15.46 -26.62 3.62
C ASP A 16 -15.97 -26.19 2.25
N GLY A 17 -16.34 -27.11 1.36
CA GLY A 17 -16.84 -26.83 0.01
C GLY A 17 -15.78 -26.29 -0.96
N ARG A 18 -14.51 -26.36 -0.60
CA ARG A 18 -13.39 -25.89 -1.45
C ARG A 18 -12.87 -27.02 -2.32
N ILE A 19 -12.85 -26.79 -3.62
CA ILE A 19 -12.13 -27.64 -4.57
C ILE A 19 -10.66 -27.20 -4.49
N GLY A 20 -9.75 -28.08 -4.04
CA GLY A 20 -8.32 -27.80 -3.90
C GLY A 20 -7.58 -27.67 -5.25
N ALA A 21 -8.15 -26.92 -6.19
CA ALA A 21 -7.50 -26.52 -7.43
C ALA A 21 -6.84 -25.17 -7.23
N ALA A 22 -5.56 -25.16 -6.93
CA ALA A 22 -4.75 -23.94 -7.06
C ALA A 22 -4.53 -23.69 -8.56
N VAL A 23 -5.12 -22.64 -9.09
CA VAL A 23 -4.77 -22.17 -10.43
C VAL A 23 -3.37 -21.57 -10.32
N ASP A 24 -2.40 -22.20 -10.99
CA ASP A 24 -1.09 -21.59 -11.16
C ASP A 24 -1.25 -20.37 -12.09
N MET A 25 -1.41 -19.20 -11.48
CA MET A 25 -1.56 -17.93 -12.19
C MET A 25 -0.37 -17.64 -13.11
N LEU A 26 0.82 -18.15 -12.77
CA LEU A 26 2.03 -17.98 -13.58
C LEU A 26 1.99 -18.83 -14.86
N ALA A 27 1.33 -19.99 -14.81
CA ALA A 27 1.19 -20.87 -15.99
C ALA A 27 0.11 -20.37 -16.98
N VAL A 28 -0.87 -19.58 -16.49
CA VAL A 28 -2.01 -19.12 -17.30
C VAL A 28 -1.80 -17.70 -17.84
N THR A 29 -1.01 -16.88 -17.14
CA THR A 29 -0.77 -15.50 -17.56
C THR A 29 0.60 -15.38 -18.22
N PRO A 30 0.69 -15.10 -19.54
CA PRO A 30 1.97 -14.85 -20.18
C PRO A 30 2.62 -13.62 -19.56
N ILE A 31 3.71 -13.84 -18.84
CA ILE A 31 4.50 -12.74 -18.28
C ILE A 31 5.35 -12.18 -19.41
N HIS A 32 5.00 -11.00 -19.89
CA HIS A 32 5.85 -10.24 -20.80
C HIS A 32 6.84 -9.41 -19.98
N THR A 33 8.10 -9.82 -19.97
CA THR A 33 9.20 -8.99 -19.47
C THR A 33 9.50 -7.91 -20.50
N MET A 34 9.43 -6.66 -20.10
CA MET A 34 9.84 -5.52 -20.93
C MET A 34 11.23 -5.07 -20.47
N ASP A 35 12.22 -5.25 -21.33
CA ASP A 35 13.57 -4.76 -21.07
C ASP A 35 13.69 -3.31 -21.52
N TYR A 36 14.11 -2.45 -20.62
CA TYR A 36 14.33 -1.03 -20.88
C TYR A 36 15.82 -0.71 -20.86
N THR A 37 16.29 0.04 -21.85
CA THR A 37 17.58 0.71 -21.72
C THR A 37 17.48 1.82 -20.67
N PHE A 38 18.64 2.24 -20.11
CA PHE A 38 18.65 3.28 -19.05
C PHE A 38 17.83 4.53 -19.42
N TRP A 39 17.96 5.03 -20.65
CA TRP A 39 17.25 6.20 -21.11
C TRP A 39 15.74 5.99 -21.35
N GLN A 40 15.32 4.76 -21.59
CA GLN A 40 13.91 4.40 -21.71
C GLN A 40 13.27 4.15 -20.35
N ALA A 41 14.06 3.70 -19.37
CA ALA A 41 13.59 3.42 -18.03
C ALA A 41 13.10 4.68 -17.30
N VAL A 42 13.76 5.85 -17.52
CA VAL A 42 13.39 7.11 -16.87
C VAL A 42 11.96 7.55 -17.23
N PRO A 43 11.57 7.71 -18.51
CA PRO A 43 10.20 8.09 -18.84
C PRO A 43 9.16 7.00 -18.51
N ALA A 44 9.54 5.73 -18.63
CA ALA A 44 8.65 4.64 -18.24
C ALA A 44 8.39 4.63 -16.72
N GLY A 45 9.44 4.84 -15.92
CA GLY A 45 9.34 4.95 -14.46
C GLY A 45 8.52 6.15 -14.00
N THR A 46 8.72 7.33 -14.60
CA THR A 46 7.93 8.51 -14.25
C THR A 46 6.44 8.36 -14.57
N LYS A 47 6.12 7.69 -15.69
CA LYS A 47 4.73 7.36 -16.02
C LYS A 47 4.15 6.40 -14.98
N ARG A 48 4.86 5.33 -14.61
CA ARG A 48 4.43 4.37 -13.60
C ARG A 48 4.21 5.03 -12.23
N ILE A 49 5.09 5.94 -11.81
CA ILE A 49 4.91 6.72 -10.59
C ILE A 49 3.57 7.47 -10.60
N GLY A 50 3.21 8.12 -11.71
CA GLY A 50 1.93 8.81 -11.83
C GLY A 50 0.71 7.88 -11.70
N GLU A 51 0.78 6.71 -12.31
CA GLU A 51 -0.25 5.67 -12.22
C GLU A 51 -0.39 5.14 -10.78
N GLU A 52 0.73 4.87 -10.10
CA GLU A 52 0.76 4.41 -8.71
C GLU A 52 0.20 5.45 -7.74
N ILE A 53 0.57 6.72 -7.89
CA ILE A 53 0.01 7.82 -7.09
C ILE A 53 -1.52 7.89 -7.29
N GLY A 54 -1.99 7.77 -8.53
CA GLY A 54 -3.42 7.76 -8.84
C GLY A 54 -4.16 6.57 -8.20
N SER A 55 -3.55 5.39 -8.21
CA SER A 55 -4.09 4.18 -7.60
C SER A 55 -4.10 4.29 -6.08
N TYR A 56 -3.02 4.78 -5.49
CA TYR A 56 -2.91 5.00 -4.06
C TYR A 56 -3.95 6.02 -3.56
N TRP A 57 -4.19 7.09 -4.32
CA TRP A 57 -5.23 8.07 -3.98
C TRP A 57 -6.64 7.47 -3.99
N LYS A 58 -6.92 6.55 -4.92
CA LYS A 58 -8.19 5.82 -4.94
C LYS A 58 -8.33 4.91 -3.73
N GLN A 59 -7.26 4.19 -3.35
CA GLN A 59 -7.24 3.32 -2.17
C GLN A 59 -7.42 4.13 -0.88
N LEU A 60 -6.76 5.27 -0.75
CA LEU A 60 -6.91 6.16 0.40
C LEU A 60 -8.37 6.62 0.57
N LYS A 61 -9.05 6.96 -0.53
CA LYS A 61 -10.48 7.30 -0.49
C LYS A 61 -11.36 6.13 -0.01
N LEU A 62 -10.97 4.88 -0.29
CA LEU A 62 -11.72 3.71 0.16
C LEU A 62 -11.62 3.50 1.68
N VAL A 63 -10.47 3.84 2.28
CA VAL A 63 -10.28 3.75 3.74
C VAL A 63 -11.25 4.69 4.47
N PHE A 64 -11.54 5.86 3.90
CA PHE A 64 -12.49 6.82 4.47
C PHE A 64 -13.97 6.48 4.19
N ARG A 65 -14.26 5.40 3.46
CA ARG A 65 -15.64 4.93 3.23
C ARG A 65 -16.00 3.87 4.27
N PRO A 66 -16.93 4.14 5.22
CA PRO A 66 -17.31 3.18 6.26
C PRO A 66 -17.87 1.86 5.73
N GLN A 67 -18.49 1.91 4.54
CA GLN A 67 -19.13 0.75 3.90
C GLN A 67 -18.16 -0.32 3.40
N THR A 68 -16.89 0.06 3.16
CA THR A 68 -15.90 -0.86 2.58
C THR A 68 -15.15 -1.68 3.63
N GLU A 69 -15.28 -1.33 4.91
CA GLU A 69 -14.50 -1.90 6.03
C GLU A 69 -12.97 -1.93 5.75
N ALA A 70 -12.51 -1.09 4.81
CA ALA A 70 -11.13 -1.06 4.37
C ALA A 70 -10.15 -0.75 5.52
N TYR A 71 -10.63 -0.08 6.57
CA TYR A 71 -9.85 0.16 7.79
C TYR A 71 -9.41 -1.13 8.48
N LYS A 72 -10.18 -2.23 8.35
CA LYS A 72 -9.79 -3.55 8.87
C LYS A 72 -8.61 -4.16 8.10
N SER A 73 -8.37 -3.70 6.88
CA SER A 73 -7.27 -4.17 6.02
C SER A 73 -6.00 -3.34 6.18
N LEU A 74 -6.01 -2.31 7.04
CA LEU A 74 -4.81 -1.54 7.33
C LEU A 74 -3.77 -2.45 7.97
N GLY A 75 -2.68 -2.65 7.25
CA GLY A 75 -1.50 -3.36 7.74
C GLY A 75 -0.57 -2.40 8.47
N GLY A 76 0.10 -2.92 9.49
CA GLY A 76 1.15 -2.23 10.22
C GLY A 76 2.55 -2.64 9.73
N PRO A 77 3.57 -2.35 10.53
CA PRO A 77 4.96 -2.65 10.20
C PRO A 77 5.23 -4.14 9.89
N LEU A 78 4.53 -5.06 10.54
CA LEU A 78 4.67 -6.50 10.30
C LEU A 78 4.09 -6.90 8.95
N SER A 79 2.92 -6.35 8.60
CA SER A 79 2.33 -6.55 7.26
C SER A 79 3.22 -5.99 6.15
N ILE A 80 3.90 -4.87 6.37
CA ILE A 80 4.87 -4.33 5.42
C ILE A 80 6.06 -5.27 5.27
N GLY A 81 6.56 -5.83 6.39
CA GLY A 81 7.63 -6.81 6.37
C GLY A 81 7.27 -8.07 5.58
N SER A 82 6.03 -8.52 5.66
CA SER A 82 5.55 -9.73 4.96
C SER A 82 5.36 -9.56 3.45
N ILE A 83 5.49 -8.35 2.90
CA ILE A 83 5.48 -8.10 1.44
C ILE A 83 6.81 -8.57 0.82
N PHE A 84 7.90 -8.55 1.60
CA PHE A 84 9.19 -9.01 1.11
C PHE A 84 9.18 -10.54 0.93
N PRO A 85 9.73 -11.04 -0.19
CA PRO A 85 9.82 -12.49 -0.41
C PRO A 85 10.78 -13.13 0.61
N ASP A 86 10.53 -14.40 0.95
CA ASP A 86 11.36 -15.17 1.88
C ASP A 86 12.78 -15.39 1.33
N GLU A 87 12.92 -15.46 0.01
CA GLU A 87 14.21 -15.56 -0.67
C GLU A 87 14.63 -14.21 -1.21
N TRP A 88 15.95 -13.92 -1.15
CA TRP A 88 16.50 -12.66 -1.64
C TRP A 88 16.30 -12.50 -3.15
N ASN A 89 15.56 -11.48 -3.52
CA ASN A 89 15.22 -11.15 -4.90
C ASN A 89 15.46 -9.65 -5.16
N TRP A 90 16.51 -9.32 -5.91
CA TRP A 90 16.86 -7.94 -6.20
C TRP A 90 15.76 -7.14 -6.91
N PRO A 91 15.12 -7.65 -7.99
CA PRO A 91 13.97 -6.98 -8.61
C PRO A 91 12.85 -6.66 -7.62
N ALA A 92 12.42 -7.64 -6.82
CA ALA A 92 11.38 -7.45 -5.82
C ALA A 92 11.79 -6.42 -4.75
N PHE A 93 13.05 -6.46 -4.30
CA PHE A 93 13.58 -5.47 -3.34
C PHE A 93 13.44 -4.04 -3.86
N TRP A 94 13.87 -3.78 -5.09
CA TRP A 94 13.80 -2.44 -5.68
C TRP A 94 12.36 -2.01 -5.96
N GLU A 95 11.50 -2.93 -6.38
CA GLU A 95 10.07 -2.66 -6.62
C GLU A 95 9.36 -2.26 -5.32
N ILE A 96 9.55 -3.04 -4.24
CA ILE A 96 8.95 -2.75 -2.93
C ILE A 96 9.52 -1.44 -2.36
N THR A 97 10.82 -1.20 -2.50
CA THR A 97 11.46 0.06 -2.06
C THR A 97 10.88 1.26 -2.79
N ALA A 98 10.70 1.17 -4.10
CA ALA A 98 10.09 2.21 -4.89
C ALA A 98 8.62 2.46 -4.48
N LEU A 99 7.85 1.40 -4.28
CA LEU A 99 6.47 1.49 -3.81
C LEU A 99 6.38 2.18 -2.44
N LEU A 100 7.19 1.75 -1.47
CA LEU A 100 7.23 2.36 -0.14
C LEU A 100 7.63 3.84 -0.20
N SER A 101 8.59 4.19 -1.06
CA SER A 101 9.00 5.58 -1.27
C SER A 101 7.86 6.45 -1.80
N ILE A 102 7.06 5.93 -2.76
CA ILE A 102 5.89 6.62 -3.29
C ILE A 102 4.83 6.81 -2.20
N ILE A 103 4.55 5.75 -1.42
CA ILE A 103 3.59 5.80 -0.32
C ILE A 103 4.00 6.87 0.70
N LEU A 104 5.27 6.87 1.13
CA LEU A 104 5.80 7.86 2.07
C LEU A 104 5.73 9.28 1.51
N ALA A 105 6.04 9.47 0.22
CA ALA A 105 5.94 10.78 -0.42
C ALA A 105 4.50 11.29 -0.43
N VAL A 106 3.54 10.45 -0.80
CA VAL A 106 2.11 10.81 -0.80
C VAL A 106 1.61 11.11 0.61
N MET A 107 2.00 10.29 1.59
CA MET A 107 1.62 10.52 2.99
C MET A 107 2.18 11.84 3.52
N ASN A 108 3.42 12.19 3.15
CA ASN A 108 4.04 13.46 3.56
C ASN A 108 3.41 14.70 2.92
N ILE A 109 2.77 14.56 1.75
CA ILE A 109 2.03 15.67 1.12
C ILE A 109 0.68 15.94 1.81
N LEU A 110 0.13 14.96 2.55
CA LEU A 110 -1.15 15.17 3.24
C LEU A 110 -1.07 16.33 4.24
N PRO A 111 -2.13 17.17 4.33
CA PRO A 111 -2.14 18.33 5.21
C PRO A 111 -2.38 17.91 6.68
N ILE A 112 -1.56 16.99 7.17
CA ILE A 112 -1.63 16.49 8.55
C ILE A 112 -0.52 17.18 9.34
N PRO A 113 -0.85 17.95 10.39
CA PRO A 113 0.16 18.48 11.30
C PRO A 113 0.99 17.33 11.87
N ALA A 114 2.30 17.50 11.95
CA ALA A 114 3.33 16.48 12.24
C ALA A 114 3.94 15.78 11.02
N LEU A 115 3.37 15.95 9.83
CA LEU A 115 3.99 15.60 8.55
C LEU A 115 4.44 16.87 7.82
N ASP A 116 5.28 16.71 6.80
CA ASP A 116 5.81 17.85 6.02
C ASP A 116 4.70 18.68 5.36
N GLY A 117 3.64 18.00 4.88
CA GLY A 117 2.46 18.65 4.31
C GLY A 117 1.71 19.57 5.31
N GLY A 118 1.79 19.28 6.60
CA GLY A 118 1.26 20.17 7.64
C GLY A 118 2.05 21.48 7.72
N HIS A 119 3.36 21.43 7.60
CA HIS A 119 4.19 22.65 7.54
C HIS A 119 3.93 23.46 6.28
N VAL A 120 3.78 22.79 5.13
CA VAL A 120 3.38 23.44 3.87
C VAL A 120 2.02 24.12 4.01
N LEU A 121 1.06 23.47 4.69
CA LEU A 121 -0.26 24.06 4.96
C LEU A 121 -0.13 25.35 5.78
N PHE A 122 0.68 25.38 6.86
CA PHE A 122 0.89 26.58 7.66
C PHE A 122 1.55 27.71 6.85
N LEU A 123 2.53 27.37 6.01
CA LEU A 123 3.15 28.33 5.09
C LEU A 123 2.15 28.90 4.06
N LEU A 124 1.28 28.05 3.53
CA LEU A 124 0.22 28.50 2.63
C LEU A 124 -0.74 29.48 3.32
N VAL A 125 -1.14 29.18 4.55
CA VAL A 125 -1.97 30.09 5.36
C VAL A 125 -1.25 31.43 5.56
N GLU A 126 0.03 31.43 5.88
CA GLU A 126 0.85 32.63 6.05
C GLU A 126 0.91 33.45 4.75
N VAL A 127 1.15 32.81 3.61
CA VAL A 127 1.19 33.48 2.30
C VAL A 127 -0.15 34.10 1.92
N ILE A 128 -1.26 33.39 2.16
CA ILE A 128 -2.60 33.85 1.77
C ILE A 128 -3.10 34.95 2.71
N THR A 129 -2.86 34.82 4.02
CA THR A 129 -3.39 35.75 5.03
C THR A 129 -2.45 36.90 5.36
N GLY A 130 -1.18 36.81 4.92
CA GLY A 130 -0.11 37.74 5.27
C GLY A 130 0.26 37.72 6.76
N ARG A 131 -0.22 36.72 7.53
CA ARG A 131 0.03 36.59 8.96
C ARG A 131 0.47 35.19 9.31
N LYS A 132 1.59 35.09 10.04
CA LYS A 132 2.06 33.81 10.55
C LYS A 132 1.07 33.28 11.61
N PRO A 133 0.67 32.00 11.52
CA PRO A 133 -0.09 31.35 12.59
C PRO A 133 0.66 31.44 13.91
N GLY A 134 -0.06 31.62 15.02
CA GLY A 134 0.57 31.75 16.33
C GLY A 134 1.33 30.50 16.73
N ASP A 135 2.52 30.66 17.34
CA ASP A 135 3.40 29.53 17.71
C ASP A 135 2.70 28.50 18.60
N LYS A 136 1.84 28.96 19.53
CA LYS A 136 1.02 28.05 20.37
C LYS A 136 0.06 27.18 19.53
N PHE A 137 -0.60 27.78 18.55
CA PHE A 137 -1.51 27.06 17.68
C PHE A 137 -0.75 26.00 16.84
N MET A 138 0.39 26.35 16.27
CA MET A 138 1.23 25.42 15.52
C MET A 138 1.68 24.25 16.40
N THR A 139 2.12 24.55 17.64
CA THR A 139 2.54 23.52 18.60
C THR A 139 1.39 22.56 18.95
N TYR A 140 0.21 23.08 19.28
CA TYR A 140 -0.93 22.22 19.59
C TYR A 140 -1.38 21.39 18.39
N ALA A 141 -1.42 21.97 17.20
CA ALA A 141 -1.75 21.25 15.98
C ALA A 141 -0.75 20.12 15.72
N GLN A 142 0.56 20.36 15.91
CA GLN A 142 1.60 19.36 15.75
C GLN A 142 1.46 18.22 16.78
N ILE A 143 1.20 18.53 18.05
CA ILE A 143 0.95 17.53 19.09
C ILE A 143 -0.28 16.69 18.75
N ALA A 144 -1.37 17.31 18.31
CA ALA A 144 -2.58 16.60 17.89
C ALA A 144 -2.32 15.67 16.70
N GLY A 145 -1.58 16.13 15.68
CA GLY A 145 -1.16 15.31 14.56
C GLY A 145 -0.27 14.13 14.96
N MET A 146 0.67 14.36 15.88
CA MET A 146 1.52 13.30 16.41
C MET A 146 0.72 12.24 17.17
N LEU A 147 -0.22 12.66 18.02
CA LEU A 147 -1.12 11.74 18.74
C LEU A 147 -1.97 10.91 17.78
N LEU A 148 -2.49 11.53 16.71
CA LEU A 148 -3.24 10.83 15.67
C LEU A 148 -2.37 9.76 15.00
N LEU A 149 -1.13 10.09 14.62
CA LEU A 149 -0.21 9.14 13.98
C LEU A 149 0.16 7.99 14.92
N PHE A 150 0.46 8.28 16.20
CA PHE A 150 0.74 7.22 17.17
C PHE A 150 -0.46 6.29 17.37
N THR A 151 -1.66 6.84 17.47
CA THR A 151 -2.89 6.05 17.58
C THR A 151 -3.07 5.14 16.37
N LEU A 152 -2.81 5.65 15.16
CA LEU A 152 -2.89 4.87 13.93
C LEU A 152 -1.85 3.74 13.90
N ILE A 153 -0.60 4.03 14.30
CA ILE A 153 0.47 3.01 14.36
C ILE A 153 0.12 1.92 15.38
N ILE A 154 -0.34 2.30 16.57
CA ILE A 154 -0.76 1.34 17.60
C ILE A 154 -1.92 0.48 17.10
N TYR A 155 -2.91 1.09 16.45
CA TYR A 155 -4.03 0.36 15.87
C TYR A 155 -3.56 -0.63 14.78
N ALA A 156 -2.75 -0.17 13.84
CA ALA A 156 -2.24 -1.00 12.73
C ALA A 156 -1.37 -2.16 13.25
N THR A 157 -0.48 -1.88 14.21
CA THR A 157 0.36 -2.91 14.85
C THR A 157 -0.49 -3.90 15.64
N GLY A 158 -1.50 -3.43 16.38
CA GLY A 158 -2.44 -4.30 17.09
C GLY A 158 -3.23 -5.20 16.13
N ASN A 159 -3.66 -4.67 15.00
CA ASN A 159 -4.34 -5.43 13.96
C ASN A 159 -3.42 -6.50 13.32
N ASP A 160 -2.15 -6.19 13.10
CA ASP A 160 -1.15 -7.16 12.62
C ASP A 160 -0.97 -8.31 13.62
N ILE A 161 -0.80 -7.98 14.90
CA ILE A 161 -0.67 -8.97 15.97
C ILE A 161 -1.92 -9.84 16.04
N TYR A 162 -3.10 -9.22 16.01
CA TYR A 162 -4.37 -9.95 16.02
C TYR A 162 -4.44 -10.97 14.87
N ARG A 163 -4.04 -10.58 13.65
CA ARG A 163 -4.04 -11.47 12.48
C ARG A 163 -3.05 -12.60 12.59
N LEU A 164 -1.89 -12.39 13.23
CA LEU A 164 -0.87 -13.42 13.39
C LEU A 164 -1.25 -14.49 14.43
N PHE A 165 -1.92 -14.08 15.50
CA PHE A 165 -2.19 -15.00 16.64
C PHE A 165 -3.60 -15.57 16.67
N ILE A 166 -4.58 -15.00 15.98
CA ILE A 166 -6.00 -15.39 16.11
C ILE A 166 -6.57 -15.93 14.79
N LYS A 167 -5.82 -15.84 13.69
CA LYS A 167 -6.19 -16.38 12.38
C LYS A 167 -5.25 -17.50 11.99
#